data_425624ba3d9be1c3a97f482bda0974c6
#
_entry.id   425624ba3d9be1c3a97f482bda0974c6
#
_cell.length_a   1.000
_cell.length_b   1.000
_cell.length_c   1.000
_cell.angle_alpha   90.00
_cell.angle_beta   90.00
_cell.angle_gamma   90.00
#
_symmetry.space_group_name_H-M   'P 1'
#
loop_
_entity.id
_entity.type
_entity.pdbx_description
1 polymer ?
#
loop_
_entity_poly.entity_id
_entity_poly.type
_entity_poly.pdbx_seq_one_letter_code
_entity_poly.pdbx_strand_id
1 'polypeptide(L)'
;VTGNSSASSPAPLDLIIHSALLVSGGNVTPDAFVAFAGNTVAKVGTGTAWRELDAVTTIDGTGHILTPGFIDIHGHGGNACSFDDGADSIRSALHVHRAHGTTRSVLSLVTASIDELVDRVGVIADLTDSDPTILGSHLEGPFLDVGHQGAHDPELLSAPDAASVERLIAAARGTLRQVTLAPELPGGMDALRQFVDAGVIVAVGHTNTDFAGAREAFDAGASILTHAFNAMNGIHHRAPGPVVAATATESVTLEIINDGVHVHPEVVRLAFAAAPGRIALITDAMAAAGSDDGIYQLGSLSVTVTDGVARLTDGNSIAGSTLTLDDALRRAVHDVGLDLADAVTALTTTPARAIGRADDLGQLSPGFAADAVLLDNDLRVVSVWAAGMPVRQ
;
A
#
# COMPACT_ATOMS: atom_id res chain seq x y z
N VAL A 1 2.75 22.77 -56.30
CA VAL A 1 2.26 23.20 -54.99
C VAL A 1 2.83 22.20 -53.98
N THR A 2 3.97 22.51 -53.44
CA THR A 2 4.61 21.70 -52.38
C THR A 2 4.00 22.12 -51.06
N GLY A 3 3.16 21.25 -50.50
CA GLY A 3 2.65 21.42 -49.15
C GLY A 3 3.74 21.17 -48.11
N ASN A 4 4.14 22.26 -47.45
CA ASN A 4 5.03 22.23 -46.28
C ASN A 4 4.23 21.71 -45.09
N SER A 5 4.32 20.46 -44.77
CA SER A 5 3.82 19.94 -43.49
C SER A 5 4.76 20.46 -42.39
N SER A 6 4.37 21.53 -41.72
CA SER A 6 4.99 21.93 -40.46
C SER A 6 4.77 20.83 -39.45
N ALA A 7 5.77 19.99 -39.24
CA ALA A 7 5.81 19.14 -38.06
C ALA A 7 5.78 20.06 -36.84
N SER A 8 4.68 20.06 -36.10
CA SER A 8 4.61 20.75 -34.81
C SER A 8 5.70 20.17 -33.93
N SER A 9 6.56 21.01 -33.38
CA SER A 9 7.51 20.59 -32.36
C SER A 9 6.73 19.87 -31.25
N PRO A 10 7.22 18.74 -30.72
CA PRO A 10 6.57 18.11 -29.60
C PRO A 10 6.42 19.12 -28.45
N ALA A 11 5.32 19.04 -27.70
CA ALA A 11 5.11 19.91 -26.55
C ALA A 11 6.30 19.72 -25.58
N PRO A 12 6.74 20.80 -24.91
CA PRO A 12 7.82 20.70 -23.93
C PRO A 12 7.41 19.74 -22.79
N LEU A 13 8.41 19.11 -22.18
CA LEU A 13 8.21 18.28 -20.98
C LEU A 13 7.90 19.19 -19.78
N ASP A 14 7.13 18.72 -18.83
CA ASP A 14 6.78 19.51 -17.65
C ASP A 14 7.94 19.57 -16.65
N LEU A 15 8.62 18.43 -16.47
CA LEU A 15 9.70 18.30 -15.48
C LEU A 15 10.77 17.33 -15.98
N ILE A 16 12.03 17.69 -15.71
CA ILE A 16 13.17 16.76 -15.75
C ILE A 16 13.86 16.76 -14.38
N ILE A 17 14.05 15.57 -13.81
CA ILE A 17 14.93 15.34 -12.66
C ILE A 17 16.17 14.62 -13.20
N HIS A 18 17.38 15.18 -13.01
CA HIS A 18 18.60 14.63 -13.60
C HIS A 18 19.71 14.44 -12.56
N SER A 19 20.76 13.69 -12.95
CA SER A 19 21.96 13.42 -12.15
C SER A 19 21.70 12.71 -10.81
N ALA A 20 20.54 12.06 -10.67
CA ALA A 20 20.19 11.32 -9.47
C ALA A 20 20.67 9.86 -9.54
N LEU A 21 20.75 9.21 -8.37
CA LEU A 21 20.82 7.77 -8.27
C LEU A 21 19.38 7.21 -8.40
N LEU A 22 19.02 6.71 -9.57
CA LEU A 22 17.69 6.13 -9.81
C LEU A 22 17.62 4.70 -9.28
N VAL A 23 16.65 4.44 -8.40
CA VAL A 23 16.30 3.10 -7.88
C VAL A 23 14.88 2.77 -8.32
N SER A 24 14.71 1.91 -9.31
CA SER A 24 13.41 1.60 -9.91
C SER A 24 13.41 0.21 -10.54
N GLY A 25 12.30 -0.55 -10.36
CA GLY A 25 12.13 -1.88 -10.94
C GLY A 25 13.23 -2.87 -10.53
N GLY A 26 13.71 -2.80 -9.29
CA GLY A 26 14.78 -3.66 -8.77
C GLY A 26 16.20 -3.30 -9.23
N ASN A 27 16.37 -2.19 -9.96
CA ASN A 27 17.66 -1.76 -10.49
C ASN A 27 18.14 -0.45 -9.86
N VAL A 28 19.46 -0.29 -9.78
CA VAL A 28 20.13 0.95 -9.34
C VAL A 28 20.91 1.51 -10.52
N THR A 29 20.56 2.73 -10.95
CA THR A 29 21.17 3.38 -12.11
C THR A 29 21.78 4.73 -11.70
N PRO A 30 23.11 4.87 -11.70
CA PRO A 30 23.76 6.14 -11.36
C PRO A 30 23.61 7.17 -12.51
N ASP A 31 23.71 8.44 -12.14
CA ASP A 31 23.65 9.58 -13.06
C ASP A 31 22.46 9.51 -14.03
N ALA A 32 21.31 9.14 -13.50
CA ALA A 32 20.08 8.99 -14.27
C ALA A 32 19.29 10.29 -14.36
N PHE A 33 18.46 10.38 -15.39
CA PHE A 33 17.40 11.37 -15.48
C PHE A 33 16.04 10.72 -15.79
N VAL A 34 15.00 11.36 -15.30
CA VAL A 34 13.60 11.02 -15.59
C VAL A 34 12.88 12.29 -16.02
N ALA A 35 12.12 12.21 -17.10
CA ALA A 35 11.36 13.32 -17.66
C ALA A 35 9.86 13.01 -17.65
N PHE A 36 9.04 13.96 -17.21
CA PHE A 36 7.60 13.85 -17.12
C PHE A 36 6.90 14.69 -18.19
N ALA A 37 5.81 14.17 -18.73
CA ALA A 37 4.86 14.89 -19.57
C ALA A 37 3.44 14.61 -19.04
N GLY A 38 2.77 15.61 -18.52
CA GLY A 38 1.52 15.46 -17.81
C GLY A 38 1.68 14.52 -16.60
N ASN A 39 0.84 13.52 -16.53
CA ASN A 39 0.81 12.54 -15.45
C ASN A 39 1.61 11.25 -15.75
N THR A 40 2.45 11.25 -16.78
CA THR A 40 3.23 10.07 -17.18
C THR A 40 4.72 10.34 -17.30
N VAL A 41 5.52 9.29 -17.08
CA VAL A 41 6.94 9.29 -17.40
C VAL A 41 7.08 9.26 -18.93
N ALA A 42 7.72 10.29 -19.50
CA ALA A 42 7.94 10.40 -20.94
C ALA A 42 9.27 9.77 -21.38
N LYS A 43 10.32 9.94 -20.57
CA LYS A 43 11.65 9.46 -20.92
C LYS A 43 12.49 9.18 -19.66
N VAL A 44 13.33 8.16 -19.77
CA VAL A 44 14.38 7.85 -18.79
C VAL A 44 15.69 7.67 -19.54
N GLY A 45 16.80 8.09 -18.93
CA GLY A 45 18.13 7.93 -19.50
C GLY A 45 19.22 8.25 -18.49
N THR A 46 20.46 8.34 -18.95
CA THR A 46 21.64 8.58 -18.12
C THR A 46 22.54 9.66 -18.69
N GLY A 47 23.44 10.20 -17.86
CA GLY A 47 24.41 11.21 -18.23
C GLY A 47 23.77 12.55 -18.64
N THR A 48 24.34 13.18 -19.66
CA THR A 48 23.94 14.54 -20.08
C THR A 48 22.89 14.57 -21.18
N ALA A 49 22.33 13.44 -21.59
CA ALA A 49 21.35 13.37 -22.69
C ALA A 49 20.05 14.16 -22.41
N TRP A 50 19.75 14.45 -21.15
CA TRP A 50 18.62 15.31 -20.76
C TRP A 50 18.76 16.75 -21.26
N ARG A 51 19.99 17.23 -21.53
CA ARG A 51 20.26 18.60 -22.00
C ARG A 51 19.74 18.86 -23.41
N GLU A 52 19.44 17.80 -24.16
CA GLU A 52 18.84 17.90 -25.50
C GLU A 52 17.32 17.97 -25.44
N LEU A 53 16.72 17.88 -24.24
CA LEU A 53 15.28 17.90 -24.02
C LEU A 53 14.85 19.31 -23.57
N ASP A 54 13.71 19.76 -24.07
CA ASP A 54 13.07 21.01 -23.65
C ASP A 54 12.07 20.72 -22.53
N ALA A 55 12.20 21.39 -21.39
CA ALA A 55 11.34 21.20 -20.23
C ALA A 55 11.04 22.52 -19.53
N VAL A 56 9.83 22.63 -18.97
CA VAL A 56 9.38 23.80 -18.20
C VAL A 56 10.20 23.94 -16.90
N THR A 57 10.45 22.80 -16.23
CA THR A 57 11.21 22.76 -14.97
C THR A 57 12.31 21.71 -15.05
N THR A 58 13.47 22.04 -14.49
CA THR A 58 14.60 21.09 -14.37
C THR A 58 15.10 21.10 -12.94
N ILE A 59 15.28 19.92 -12.36
CA ILE A 59 15.74 19.70 -10.98
C ILE A 59 17.06 18.92 -11.02
N ASP A 60 18.07 19.44 -10.35
CA ASP A 60 19.34 18.77 -10.13
C ASP A 60 19.21 17.81 -8.93
N GLY A 61 19.27 16.51 -9.21
CA GLY A 61 19.22 15.43 -8.23
C GLY A 61 20.60 14.93 -7.78
N THR A 62 21.67 15.70 -8.05
CA THR A 62 23.02 15.31 -7.63
C THR A 62 23.09 15.05 -6.12
N GLY A 63 23.59 13.86 -5.73
CA GLY A 63 23.68 13.45 -4.33
C GLY A 63 22.35 12.99 -3.72
N HIS A 64 21.32 12.84 -4.53
CA HIS A 64 20.02 12.35 -4.11
C HIS A 64 19.67 11.01 -4.78
N ILE A 65 18.74 10.30 -4.15
CA ILE A 65 18.17 9.05 -4.65
C ILE A 65 16.77 9.36 -5.19
N LEU A 66 16.51 8.96 -6.43
CA LEU A 66 15.21 9.08 -7.07
C LEU A 66 14.55 7.70 -7.13
N THR A 67 13.34 7.58 -6.59
CA THR A 67 12.54 6.36 -6.61
C THR A 67 11.18 6.61 -7.24
N PRO A 68 10.43 5.57 -7.69
CA PRO A 68 9.01 5.70 -7.92
C PRO A 68 8.32 6.15 -6.62
N GLY A 69 7.15 6.77 -6.75
CA GLY A 69 6.29 7.06 -5.61
C GLY A 69 5.89 5.78 -4.88
N PHE A 70 5.85 5.84 -3.56
CA PHE A 70 5.45 4.70 -2.73
C PHE A 70 3.96 4.42 -2.87
N ILE A 71 3.58 3.15 -2.73
CA ILE A 71 2.21 2.66 -2.86
C ILE A 71 1.84 1.96 -1.56
N ASP A 72 0.87 2.50 -0.85
CA ASP A 72 0.32 1.88 0.36
C ASP A 72 -0.99 1.16 0.02
N ILE A 73 -1.00 -0.14 0.22
CA ILE A 73 -2.18 -0.97 -0.06
C ILE A 73 -2.96 -1.34 1.21
N HIS A 74 -2.49 -0.89 2.40
CA HIS A 74 -3.15 -1.16 3.67
C HIS A 74 -2.82 -0.05 4.67
N GLY A 75 -3.77 0.83 4.93
CA GLY A 75 -3.71 1.88 5.94
C GLY A 75 -5.09 2.47 6.19
N HIS A 76 -5.34 2.95 7.42
CA HIS A 76 -6.66 3.35 7.95
C HIS A 76 -6.79 4.83 8.23
N GLY A 77 -5.70 5.58 8.26
CA GLY A 77 -5.78 7.01 8.56
C GLY A 77 -4.43 7.68 8.78
N GLY A 78 -4.48 8.90 9.28
CA GLY A 78 -3.35 9.77 9.62
C GLY A 78 -3.83 11.17 9.97
N ASN A 79 -2.94 12.02 10.51
CA ASN A 79 -3.28 13.41 10.85
C ASN A 79 -4.51 13.56 11.75
N ALA A 80 -4.66 12.69 12.75
CA ALA A 80 -5.81 12.58 13.63
C ALA A 80 -7.15 12.30 12.91
N CYS A 81 -7.13 11.77 11.68
CA CYS A 81 -8.27 11.50 10.83
C CYS A 81 -8.30 10.03 10.41
N SER A 82 -9.50 9.41 10.39
CA SER A 82 -9.71 8.06 9.87
C SER A 82 -10.24 8.08 8.44
N PHE A 83 -9.93 7.05 7.66
CA PHE A 83 -10.57 6.84 6.36
C PHE A 83 -12.05 6.45 6.48
N ASP A 84 -12.49 6.02 7.67
CA ASP A 84 -13.88 5.70 7.96
C ASP A 84 -14.78 6.94 8.11
N ASP A 85 -14.19 8.14 8.33
CA ASP A 85 -14.90 9.37 8.72
C ASP A 85 -15.28 10.27 7.54
N GLY A 86 -15.25 9.74 6.31
CA GLY A 86 -15.71 10.42 5.13
C GLY A 86 -14.65 11.26 4.40
N ALA A 87 -15.08 11.93 3.32
CA ALA A 87 -14.20 12.49 2.31
C ALA A 87 -13.16 13.52 2.83
N ASP A 88 -13.53 14.39 3.77
CA ASP A 88 -12.61 15.42 4.27
C ASP A 88 -11.56 14.82 5.20
N SER A 89 -11.93 13.85 6.04
CA SER A 89 -11.00 13.06 6.86
C SER A 89 -10.01 12.28 5.99
N ILE A 90 -10.51 11.63 4.95
CA ILE A 90 -9.66 10.92 3.98
C ILE A 90 -8.62 11.86 3.36
N ARG A 91 -9.03 13.04 2.88
CA ARG A 91 -8.09 14.01 2.27
C ARG A 91 -7.05 14.51 3.28
N SER A 92 -7.46 14.75 4.52
CA SER A 92 -6.57 15.16 5.60
C SER A 92 -5.52 14.09 5.91
N ALA A 93 -5.95 12.84 6.09
CA ALA A 93 -5.04 11.73 6.36
C ALA A 93 -4.07 11.47 5.21
N LEU A 94 -4.53 11.48 3.96
CA LEU A 94 -3.68 11.31 2.78
C LEU A 94 -2.62 12.41 2.65
N HIS A 95 -2.86 13.62 3.15
CA HIS A 95 -1.88 14.71 3.09
C HIS A 95 -0.59 14.34 3.82
N VAL A 96 -0.66 13.74 5.01
CA VAL A 96 0.52 13.28 5.76
C VAL A 96 1.27 12.21 4.98
N HIS A 97 0.57 11.17 4.54
CA HIS A 97 1.23 10.07 3.83
C HIS A 97 1.89 10.54 2.52
N ARG A 98 1.26 11.49 1.81
CA ARG A 98 1.85 12.09 0.61
C ARG A 98 3.12 12.89 0.90
N ALA A 99 3.18 13.63 2.01
CA ALA A 99 4.40 14.33 2.43
C ALA A 99 5.55 13.35 2.74
N HIS A 100 5.22 12.12 3.11
CA HIS A 100 6.14 11.02 3.38
C HIS A 100 6.37 10.07 2.18
N GLY A 101 6.02 10.52 0.96
CA GLY A 101 6.35 9.79 -0.27
C GLY A 101 5.31 8.81 -0.77
N THR A 102 4.20 8.59 -0.05
CA THR A 102 3.10 7.74 -0.51
C THR A 102 2.30 8.49 -1.57
N THR A 103 2.43 8.11 -2.83
CA THR A 103 1.74 8.77 -3.96
C THR A 103 0.45 8.09 -4.35
N ARG A 104 0.28 6.83 -3.98
CA ARG A 104 -0.91 6.01 -4.27
C ARG A 104 -1.32 5.25 -3.03
N SER A 105 -2.64 5.20 -2.78
CA SER A 105 -3.18 4.51 -1.61
C SER A 105 -4.44 3.72 -1.95
N VAL A 106 -4.53 2.51 -1.40
CA VAL A 106 -5.80 1.79 -1.21
C VAL A 106 -6.27 2.10 0.21
N LEU A 107 -7.50 2.58 0.36
CA LEU A 107 -8.01 3.09 1.62
C LEU A 107 -8.70 1.96 2.39
N SER A 108 -8.13 1.57 3.54
CA SER A 108 -8.67 0.50 4.36
C SER A 108 -9.76 1.01 5.30
N LEU A 109 -10.89 0.32 5.28
CA LEU A 109 -12.01 0.52 6.19
C LEU A 109 -11.97 -0.58 7.26
N VAL A 110 -12.08 -0.16 8.52
CA VAL A 110 -12.13 -1.07 9.67
C VAL A 110 -13.50 -1.76 9.73
N THR A 111 -13.56 -2.93 10.36
CA THR A 111 -14.81 -3.65 10.65
C THR A 111 -15.91 -2.72 11.16
N ALA A 112 -17.05 -2.76 10.49
CA ALA A 112 -18.27 -2.06 10.84
C ALA A 112 -19.50 -2.88 10.41
N SER A 113 -20.70 -2.40 10.65
CA SER A 113 -21.90 -3.03 10.09
C SER A 113 -21.88 -2.99 8.56
N ILE A 114 -22.53 -3.97 7.91
CA ILE A 114 -22.62 -3.99 6.44
C ILE A 114 -23.23 -2.71 5.88
N ASP A 115 -24.21 -2.12 6.55
CA ASP A 115 -24.83 -0.87 6.10
C ASP A 115 -23.84 0.29 6.13
N GLU A 116 -23.07 0.45 7.20
CA GLU A 116 -22.01 1.48 7.28
C GLU A 116 -20.90 1.25 6.24
N LEU A 117 -20.46 0.00 6.05
CA LEU A 117 -19.44 -0.31 5.04
C LEU A 117 -19.94 -0.02 3.61
N VAL A 118 -21.21 -0.29 3.31
CA VAL A 118 -21.85 0.08 2.03
C VAL A 118 -21.77 1.59 1.80
N ASP A 119 -22.07 2.40 2.82
CA ASP A 119 -21.99 3.86 2.71
C ASP A 119 -20.52 4.32 2.53
N ARG A 120 -19.59 3.78 3.32
CA ARG A 120 -18.18 4.18 3.31
C ARG A 120 -17.47 3.80 1.99
N VAL A 121 -17.69 2.59 1.45
CA VAL A 121 -17.12 2.23 0.14
C VAL A 121 -17.69 3.11 -0.98
N GLY A 122 -18.96 3.54 -0.86
CA GLY A 122 -19.57 4.50 -1.77
C GLY A 122 -18.87 5.86 -1.77
N VAL A 123 -18.50 6.38 -0.60
CA VAL A 123 -17.71 7.62 -0.47
C VAL A 123 -16.34 7.49 -1.12
N ILE A 124 -15.65 6.36 -0.89
CA ILE A 124 -14.34 6.12 -1.53
C ILE A 124 -14.49 6.01 -3.04
N ALA A 125 -15.55 5.38 -3.54
CA ALA A 125 -15.81 5.31 -4.97
C ALA A 125 -15.97 6.70 -5.61
N ASP A 126 -16.70 7.63 -4.96
CA ASP A 126 -16.80 9.03 -5.42
C ASP A 126 -15.44 9.75 -5.42
N LEU A 127 -14.59 9.48 -4.45
CA LEU A 127 -13.25 10.05 -4.39
C LEU A 127 -12.32 9.49 -5.47
N THR A 128 -12.40 8.21 -5.78
CA THR A 128 -11.59 7.55 -6.82
C THR A 128 -11.83 8.17 -8.20
N ASP A 129 -13.08 8.62 -8.47
CA ASP A 129 -13.42 9.31 -9.72
C ASP A 129 -12.74 10.68 -9.86
N SER A 130 -12.45 11.35 -8.74
CA SER A 130 -11.92 12.73 -8.70
C SER A 130 -10.43 12.83 -8.39
N ASP A 131 -9.86 11.82 -7.72
CA ASP A 131 -8.45 11.78 -7.31
C ASP A 131 -7.80 10.47 -7.77
N PRO A 132 -7.00 10.50 -8.84
CA PRO A 132 -6.36 9.30 -9.39
C PRO A 132 -5.29 8.70 -8.47
N THR A 133 -4.95 9.35 -7.36
CA THR A 133 -4.01 8.83 -6.37
C THR A 133 -4.69 7.89 -5.37
N ILE A 134 -6.02 7.89 -5.30
CA ILE A 134 -6.83 6.93 -4.55
C ILE A 134 -7.13 5.74 -5.46
N LEU A 135 -6.61 4.57 -5.11
CA LEU A 135 -6.70 3.36 -5.95
C LEU A 135 -7.98 2.55 -5.73
N GLY A 136 -8.73 2.89 -4.71
CA GLY A 136 -9.97 2.24 -4.30
C GLY A 136 -10.00 1.93 -2.81
N SER A 137 -10.96 1.11 -2.40
CA SER A 137 -11.16 0.70 -1.01
C SER A 137 -10.56 -0.69 -0.73
N HIS A 138 -10.18 -0.90 0.52
CA HIS A 138 -9.90 -2.18 1.13
C HIS A 138 -10.87 -2.39 2.30
N LEU A 139 -11.53 -3.53 2.37
CA LEU A 139 -12.34 -3.94 3.51
C LEU A 139 -11.50 -4.85 4.41
N GLU A 140 -11.11 -4.38 5.58
CA GLU A 140 -10.53 -5.23 6.59
C GLU A 140 -11.62 -5.71 7.55
N GLY A 141 -12.22 -6.83 7.20
CA GLY A 141 -13.44 -7.33 7.84
C GLY A 141 -14.73 -6.89 7.14
N PRO A 142 -15.89 -7.22 7.75
CA PRO A 142 -16.11 -7.82 9.07
C PRO A 142 -15.97 -9.36 9.11
N PHE A 143 -15.53 -10.00 8.05
CA PHE A 143 -15.48 -11.45 7.89
C PHE A 143 -14.18 -12.04 8.47
N LEU A 144 -13.93 -11.77 9.76
CA LEU A 144 -12.70 -12.12 10.49
C LEU A 144 -12.97 -13.10 11.61
N ASP A 145 -11.95 -13.91 11.97
CA ASP A 145 -12.04 -14.84 13.09
C ASP A 145 -11.98 -14.10 14.45
N VAL A 146 -12.95 -14.34 15.31
CA VAL A 146 -13.03 -13.68 16.62
C VAL A 146 -11.83 -14.01 17.52
N GLY A 147 -11.19 -15.16 17.35
CA GLY A 147 -9.99 -15.55 18.09
C GLY A 147 -8.74 -14.80 17.64
N HIS A 148 -8.79 -14.19 16.45
CA HIS A 148 -7.71 -13.42 15.82
C HIS A 148 -8.16 -12.00 15.47
N GLN A 149 -9.11 -11.44 16.23
CA GLN A 149 -9.71 -10.13 15.96
C GLN A 149 -8.74 -8.96 15.98
N GLY A 150 -7.58 -9.07 16.67
CA GLY A 150 -6.67 -7.94 16.79
C GLY A 150 -7.31 -6.73 17.46
N ALA A 151 -7.38 -5.62 16.73
CA ALA A 151 -8.02 -4.36 17.14
C ALA A 151 -9.40 -4.14 16.46
N HIS A 152 -10.09 -5.20 16.09
CA HIS A 152 -11.47 -5.12 15.59
C HIS A 152 -12.46 -5.39 16.73
N ASP A 153 -13.63 -4.71 16.66
CA ASP A 153 -14.72 -4.90 17.63
C ASP A 153 -15.38 -6.28 17.40
N PRO A 154 -15.29 -7.20 18.38
CA PRO A 154 -15.83 -8.55 18.21
C PRO A 154 -17.35 -8.59 18.03
N GLU A 155 -18.09 -7.54 18.47
CA GLU A 155 -19.54 -7.47 18.31
C GLU A 155 -19.96 -7.16 16.86
N LEU A 156 -19.04 -6.63 16.07
CA LEU A 156 -19.25 -6.31 14.64
C LEU A 156 -18.72 -7.37 13.68
N LEU A 157 -17.98 -8.36 14.19
CA LEU A 157 -17.52 -9.48 13.37
C LEU A 157 -18.67 -10.40 12.98
N SER A 158 -18.66 -10.89 11.76
CA SER A 158 -19.72 -11.75 11.24
C SER A 158 -19.18 -12.77 10.23
N ALA A 159 -19.88 -13.89 10.10
CA ALA A 159 -19.65 -14.78 8.98
C ALA A 159 -20.22 -14.16 7.69
N PRO A 160 -19.54 -14.32 6.53
CA PRO A 160 -20.04 -13.78 5.28
C PRO A 160 -21.28 -14.54 4.78
N ASP A 161 -22.18 -13.83 4.14
CA ASP A 161 -23.26 -14.39 3.33
C ASP A 161 -23.28 -13.73 1.94
N ALA A 162 -23.83 -14.43 0.96
CA ALA A 162 -23.80 -13.99 -0.44
C ALA A 162 -24.45 -12.62 -0.67
N ALA A 163 -25.52 -12.29 0.08
CA ALA A 163 -26.22 -11.01 -0.09
C ALA A 163 -25.41 -9.83 0.47
N SER A 164 -24.75 -10.01 1.61
CA SER A 164 -23.84 -9.01 2.18
C SER A 164 -22.66 -8.75 1.26
N VAL A 165 -22.04 -9.79 0.70
CA VAL A 165 -20.95 -9.68 -0.26
C VAL A 165 -21.39 -8.93 -1.53
N GLU A 166 -22.55 -9.29 -2.10
CA GLU A 166 -23.10 -8.62 -3.29
C GLU A 166 -23.35 -7.11 -3.03
N ARG A 167 -23.89 -6.76 -1.87
CA ARG A 167 -24.12 -5.35 -1.49
C ARG A 167 -22.84 -4.54 -1.43
N LEU A 168 -21.79 -5.07 -0.81
CA LEU A 168 -20.47 -4.41 -0.72
C LEU A 168 -19.85 -4.22 -2.09
N ILE A 169 -19.84 -5.24 -2.94
CA ILE A 169 -19.34 -5.16 -4.32
C ILE A 169 -20.11 -4.11 -5.13
N ALA A 170 -21.46 -4.14 -5.07
CA ALA A 170 -22.29 -3.21 -5.80
C ALA A 170 -22.08 -1.75 -5.37
N ALA A 171 -22.00 -1.49 -4.05
CA ALA A 171 -21.81 -0.15 -3.51
C ALA A 171 -20.46 0.47 -3.91
N ALA A 172 -19.43 -0.35 -3.99
CA ALA A 172 -18.09 0.08 -4.40
C ALA A 172 -17.98 0.41 -5.90
N ARG A 173 -18.93 0.06 -6.73
CA ARG A 173 -18.97 0.44 -8.16
C ARG A 173 -17.68 0.12 -8.93
N GLY A 174 -17.02 -1.01 -8.59
CA GLY A 174 -15.77 -1.45 -9.21
C GLY A 174 -14.49 -0.86 -8.57
N THR A 175 -14.61 -0.09 -7.49
CA THR A 175 -13.46 0.48 -6.76
C THR A 175 -13.07 -0.30 -5.50
N LEU A 176 -13.79 -1.37 -5.14
CA LEU A 176 -13.33 -2.29 -4.10
C LEU A 176 -12.09 -3.02 -4.63
N ARG A 177 -10.94 -2.64 -4.11
CA ARG A 177 -9.66 -3.16 -4.59
C ARG A 177 -9.26 -4.43 -3.87
N GLN A 178 -9.47 -4.47 -2.56
CA GLN A 178 -9.00 -5.55 -1.69
C GLN A 178 -10.04 -5.86 -0.63
N VAL A 179 -10.10 -7.11 -0.20
CA VAL A 179 -10.83 -7.55 1.00
C VAL A 179 -9.97 -8.50 1.80
N THR A 180 -9.85 -8.28 3.10
CA THR A 180 -9.27 -9.23 4.06
C THR A 180 -10.37 -10.03 4.71
N LEU A 181 -10.23 -11.37 4.70
CA LEU A 181 -11.18 -12.29 5.33
C LEU A 181 -10.49 -13.54 5.89
N ALA A 182 -11.18 -14.18 6.84
CA ALA A 182 -10.83 -15.48 7.40
C ALA A 182 -11.54 -16.60 6.60
N PRO A 183 -10.82 -17.38 5.78
CA PRO A 183 -11.43 -18.35 4.86
C PRO A 183 -12.10 -19.52 5.57
N GLU A 184 -11.73 -19.82 6.81
CA GLU A 184 -12.29 -20.90 7.63
C GLU A 184 -13.68 -20.61 8.20
N LEU A 185 -14.14 -19.36 8.15
CA LEU A 185 -15.49 -19.01 8.60
C LEU A 185 -16.57 -19.74 7.79
N PRO A 186 -17.73 -20.04 8.40
CA PRO A 186 -18.88 -20.52 7.62
C PRO A 186 -19.19 -19.58 6.45
N GLY A 187 -19.18 -20.11 5.22
CA GLY A 187 -19.33 -19.30 4.00
C GLY A 187 -18.07 -18.54 3.53
N GLY A 188 -16.96 -18.60 4.28
CA GLY A 188 -15.73 -17.86 3.96
C GLY A 188 -15.16 -18.19 2.58
N MET A 189 -15.04 -19.45 2.23
CA MET A 189 -14.57 -19.89 0.91
C MET A 189 -15.52 -19.52 -0.24
N ASP A 190 -16.83 -19.48 0.02
CA ASP A 190 -17.81 -19.06 -1.00
C ASP A 190 -17.75 -17.54 -1.21
N ALA A 191 -17.62 -16.76 -0.14
CA ALA A 191 -17.40 -15.32 -0.20
C ALA A 191 -16.08 -14.99 -0.92
N LEU A 192 -15.00 -15.73 -0.63
CA LEU A 192 -13.71 -15.59 -1.31
C LEU A 192 -13.90 -15.71 -2.84
N ARG A 193 -14.55 -16.78 -3.30
CA ARG A 193 -14.81 -16.99 -4.73
C ARG A 193 -15.67 -15.87 -5.34
N GLN A 194 -16.71 -15.43 -4.60
CA GLN A 194 -17.57 -14.34 -5.05
C GLN A 194 -16.82 -13.02 -5.23
N PHE A 195 -15.91 -12.68 -4.32
CA PHE A 195 -15.02 -11.50 -4.45
C PHE A 195 -14.04 -11.66 -5.62
N VAL A 196 -13.39 -12.82 -5.76
CA VAL A 196 -12.48 -13.11 -6.88
C VAL A 196 -13.19 -13.01 -8.23
N ASP A 197 -14.39 -13.59 -8.35
CA ASP A 197 -15.21 -13.52 -9.58
C ASP A 197 -15.61 -12.08 -9.93
N ALA A 198 -15.76 -11.21 -8.94
CA ALA A 198 -16.01 -9.77 -9.11
C ALA A 198 -14.72 -8.96 -9.40
N GLY A 199 -13.56 -9.59 -9.49
CA GLY A 199 -12.27 -8.93 -9.74
C GLY A 199 -11.69 -8.22 -8.53
N VAL A 200 -12.17 -8.52 -7.31
CA VAL A 200 -11.63 -8.01 -6.05
C VAL A 200 -10.48 -8.90 -5.59
N ILE A 201 -9.40 -8.29 -5.16
CA ILE A 201 -8.24 -9.01 -4.61
C ILE A 201 -8.59 -9.49 -3.20
N VAL A 202 -8.46 -10.79 -2.97
CA VAL A 202 -8.74 -11.38 -1.66
C VAL A 202 -7.43 -11.60 -0.92
N ALA A 203 -7.39 -11.09 0.31
CA ALA A 203 -6.32 -11.28 1.27
C ALA A 203 -6.80 -12.20 2.41
N VAL A 204 -5.94 -13.14 2.80
CA VAL A 204 -6.15 -13.98 3.98
C VAL A 204 -5.56 -13.27 5.19
N GLY A 205 -6.35 -12.99 6.20
CA GLY A 205 -5.90 -12.32 7.41
C GLY A 205 -6.91 -12.45 8.55
N HIS A 206 -6.51 -12.08 9.76
CA HIS A 206 -7.33 -12.22 10.97
C HIS A 206 -7.99 -13.60 11.06
N THR A 207 -7.16 -14.63 11.01
CA THR A 207 -7.59 -15.99 10.68
C THR A 207 -7.00 -17.02 11.62
N ASN A 208 -7.79 -18.01 11.98
CA ASN A 208 -7.35 -19.21 12.67
C ASN A 208 -7.03 -20.36 11.68
N THR A 209 -7.01 -20.07 10.39
CA THR A 209 -6.72 -21.08 9.37
C THR A 209 -5.35 -21.73 9.59
N ASP A 210 -5.23 -22.99 9.27
CA ASP A 210 -3.95 -23.70 9.26
C ASP A 210 -3.26 -23.61 7.88
N PHE A 211 -2.14 -24.31 7.71
CA PHE A 211 -1.41 -24.37 6.45
C PHE A 211 -2.28 -24.88 5.29
N ALA A 212 -3.09 -25.91 5.53
CA ALA A 212 -3.91 -26.54 4.48
C ALA A 212 -5.05 -25.63 4.04
N GLY A 213 -5.76 -25.02 5.00
CA GLY A 213 -6.84 -24.08 4.71
C GLY A 213 -6.33 -22.81 4.01
N ALA A 214 -5.17 -22.27 4.42
CA ALA A 214 -4.56 -21.15 3.73
C ALA A 214 -4.17 -21.51 2.28
N ARG A 215 -3.60 -22.71 2.05
CA ARG A 215 -3.32 -23.22 0.69
C ARG A 215 -4.57 -23.33 -0.16
N GLU A 216 -5.67 -23.87 0.41
CA GLU A 216 -6.95 -23.94 -0.29
C GLU A 216 -7.47 -22.56 -0.68
N ALA A 217 -7.35 -21.55 0.21
CA ALA A 217 -7.73 -20.17 -0.08
C ALA A 217 -6.88 -19.57 -1.21
N PHE A 218 -5.55 -19.77 -1.20
CA PHE A 218 -4.66 -19.30 -2.27
C PHE A 218 -4.94 -20.01 -3.59
N ASP A 219 -5.17 -21.30 -3.59
CA ASP A 219 -5.52 -22.07 -4.78
C ASP A 219 -6.91 -21.64 -5.34
N ALA A 220 -7.80 -21.10 -4.49
CA ALA A 220 -9.09 -20.54 -4.88
C ALA A 220 -9.03 -19.09 -5.36
N GLY A 221 -7.86 -18.45 -5.35
CA GLY A 221 -7.63 -17.12 -5.92
C GLY A 221 -7.28 -16.01 -4.94
N ALA A 222 -7.20 -16.27 -3.63
CA ALA A 222 -6.61 -15.32 -2.71
C ALA A 222 -5.13 -15.11 -3.06
N SER A 223 -4.66 -13.85 -3.10
CA SER A 223 -3.33 -13.52 -3.59
C SER A 223 -2.51 -12.63 -2.66
N ILE A 224 -3.04 -12.31 -1.48
CA ILE A 224 -2.36 -11.56 -0.44
C ILE A 224 -2.49 -12.31 0.90
N LEU A 225 -1.44 -12.25 1.72
CA LEU A 225 -1.49 -12.53 3.16
C LEU A 225 -1.40 -11.19 3.89
N THR A 226 -2.47 -10.79 4.55
CA THR A 226 -2.60 -9.52 5.27
C THR A 226 -1.62 -9.47 6.44
N HIS A 227 -0.89 -8.37 6.61
CA HIS A 227 0.08 -8.08 7.68
C HIS A 227 0.68 -9.34 8.32
N ALA A 228 1.39 -10.12 7.48
CA ALA A 228 1.93 -11.44 7.83
C ALA A 228 2.56 -11.48 9.23
N PHE A 229 2.29 -12.56 9.96
CA PHE A 229 2.63 -12.82 11.37
C PHE A 229 1.64 -12.22 12.39
N ASN A 230 0.86 -11.21 12.04
CA ASN A 230 -0.06 -10.54 12.98
C ASN A 230 -1.48 -11.10 12.83
N ALA A 231 -2.19 -11.26 13.93
CA ALA A 231 -3.56 -11.78 13.99
C ALA A 231 -3.78 -13.08 13.20
N MET A 232 -2.83 -14.02 13.31
CA MET A 232 -2.89 -15.35 12.67
C MET A 232 -2.04 -16.38 13.41
N ASN A 233 -2.21 -17.65 13.06
CA ASN A 233 -1.41 -18.72 13.61
C ASN A 233 0.08 -18.54 13.24
N GLY A 234 0.96 -18.58 14.24
CA GLY A 234 2.41 -18.47 14.06
C GLY A 234 3.05 -19.72 13.43
N ILE A 235 4.31 -19.59 13.05
CA ILE A 235 5.09 -20.74 12.51
C ILE A 235 5.45 -21.71 13.63
N HIS A 236 4.99 -22.95 13.51
CA HIS A 236 5.41 -24.04 14.37
C HIS A 236 5.85 -25.23 13.51
N HIS A 237 6.90 -25.95 13.95
CA HIS A 237 7.55 -27.00 13.13
C HIS A 237 6.65 -28.20 12.75
N ARG A 238 5.47 -28.34 13.37
CA ARG A 238 4.43 -29.34 13.03
C ARG A 238 3.08 -28.72 12.63
N ALA A 239 2.93 -27.41 12.78
CA ALA A 239 1.76 -26.63 12.36
C ALA A 239 2.25 -25.31 11.75
N PRO A 240 2.70 -25.32 10.46
CA PRO A 240 3.44 -24.20 9.89
C PRO A 240 2.61 -22.92 9.68
N GLY A 241 1.30 -23.01 9.65
CA GLY A 241 0.39 -21.86 9.57
C GLY A 241 0.35 -21.17 8.20
N PRO A 242 -0.41 -20.05 8.12
CA PRO A 242 -0.66 -19.37 6.85
C PRO A 242 0.58 -18.68 6.27
N VAL A 243 1.52 -18.22 7.09
CA VAL A 243 2.76 -17.57 6.61
C VAL A 243 3.58 -18.53 5.75
N VAL A 244 3.77 -19.78 6.21
CA VAL A 244 4.51 -20.78 5.43
C VAL A 244 3.73 -21.17 4.17
N ALA A 245 2.40 -21.24 4.23
CA ALA A 245 1.57 -21.48 3.05
C ALA A 245 1.76 -20.37 2.00
N ALA A 246 1.76 -19.10 2.42
CA ALA A 246 2.00 -17.96 1.53
C ALA A 246 3.42 -17.95 0.94
N THR A 247 4.45 -18.23 1.74
CA THR A 247 5.82 -18.32 1.22
C THR A 247 6.00 -19.44 0.18
N ALA A 248 5.26 -20.54 0.33
CA ALA A 248 5.26 -21.68 -0.58
C ALA A 248 4.38 -21.49 -1.83
N THR A 249 3.64 -20.37 -1.95
CA THR A 249 2.74 -20.08 -3.07
C THR A 249 3.26 -18.84 -3.83
N GLU A 250 3.81 -19.04 -5.03
CA GLU A 250 4.49 -17.99 -5.81
C GLU A 250 3.59 -16.79 -6.18
N SER A 251 2.29 -17.01 -6.31
CA SER A 251 1.32 -15.96 -6.64
C SER A 251 0.95 -15.06 -5.46
N VAL A 252 1.34 -15.41 -4.23
CA VAL A 252 0.92 -14.70 -3.02
C VAL A 252 1.94 -13.64 -2.63
N THR A 253 1.46 -12.41 -2.43
CA THR A 253 2.20 -11.32 -1.81
C THR A 253 1.96 -11.33 -0.29
N LEU A 254 2.99 -11.10 0.49
CA LEU A 254 2.90 -10.94 1.95
C LEU A 254 3.00 -9.46 2.29
N GLU A 255 1.98 -8.91 2.94
CA GLU A 255 2.06 -7.59 3.55
C GLU A 255 2.87 -7.68 4.86
N ILE A 256 3.71 -6.68 5.12
CA ILE A 256 4.49 -6.58 6.37
C ILE A 256 4.47 -5.15 6.89
N ILE A 257 4.14 -4.99 8.17
CA ILE A 257 4.28 -3.74 8.92
C ILE A 257 5.72 -3.69 9.47
N ASN A 258 6.57 -2.86 8.86
CA ASN A 258 7.98 -2.75 9.24
C ASN A 258 8.23 -1.53 10.14
N ASP A 259 7.51 -1.46 11.26
CA ASP A 259 7.60 -0.37 12.24
C ASP A 259 8.57 -0.68 13.42
N GLY A 260 9.14 -1.89 13.45
CA GLY A 260 9.99 -2.37 14.54
C GLY A 260 9.22 -2.82 15.79
N VAL A 261 7.89 -2.78 15.77
CA VAL A 261 6.99 -3.16 16.86
C VAL A 261 6.20 -4.42 16.52
N HIS A 262 5.53 -4.44 15.34
CA HIS A 262 4.71 -5.55 14.88
C HIS A 262 5.53 -6.78 14.52
N VAL A 263 6.66 -6.59 13.85
CA VAL A 263 7.53 -7.67 13.40
C VAL A 263 8.98 -7.34 13.73
N HIS A 264 9.66 -8.25 14.43
CA HIS A 264 11.07 -8.09 14.74
C HIS A 264 11.91 -8.03 13.44
N PRO A 265 12.93 -7.17 13.32
CA PRO A 265 13.73 -7.00 12.10
C PRO A 265 14.30 -8.31 11.54
N GLU A 266 14.74 -9.24 12.38
CA GLU A 266 15.22 -10.56 11.94
C GLU A 266 14.11 -11.43 11.31
N VAL A 267 12.86 -11.26 11.75
CA VAL A 267 11.70 -11.96 11.15
C VAL A 267 11.33 -11.32 9.82
N VAL A 268 11.41 -9.99 9.71
CA VAL A 268 11.27 -9.28 8.42
C VAL A 268 12.32 -9.78 7.43
N ARG A 269 13.59 -9.85 7.84
CA ARG A 269 14.69 -10.38 7.00
C ARG A 269 14.43 -11.83 6.56
N LEU A 270 13.93 -12.67 7.47
CA LEU A 270 13.55 -14.05 7.14
C LEU A 270 12.42 -14.09 6.09
N ALA A 271 11.42 -13.23 6.22
CA ALA A 271 10.32 -13.15 5.25
C ALA A 271 10.80 -12.73 3.85
N PHE A 272 11.67 -11.73 3.75
CA PHE A 272 12.28 -11.33 2.47
C PHE A 272 13.09 -12.46 1.84
N ALA A 273 13.83 -13.23 2.63
CA ALA A 273 14.58 -14.39 2.14
C ALA A 273 13.66 -15.54 1.68
N ALA A 274 12.52 -15.75 2.36
CA ALA A 274 11.57 -16.82 2.06
C ALA A 274 10.62 -16.49 0.90
N ALA A 275 10.38 -15.20 0.63
CA ALA A 275 9.46 -14.73 -0.41
C ALA A 275 10.09 -13.57 -1.22
N PRO A 276 11.22 -13.80 -1.93
CA PRO A 276 11.93 -12.75 -2.65
C PRO A 276 11.04 -12.09 -3.71
N GLY A 277 11.03 -10.75 -3.72
CA GLY A 277 10.20 -9.94 -4.62
C GLY A 277 8.69 -10.02 -4.37
N ARG A 278 8.23 -10.63 -3.28
CA ARG A 278 6.81 -10.82 -2.94
C ARG A 278 6.42 -10.20 -1.59
N ILE A 279 7.26 -9.38 -0.99
CA ILE A 279 6.93 -8.62 0.20
C ILE A 279 6.43 -7.24 -0.23
N ALA A 280 5.26 -6.83 0.24
CA ALA A 280 4.77 -5.47 0.22
C ALA A 280 4.91 -4.88 1.63
N LEU A 281 5.70 -3.83 1.78
CA LEU A 281 5.71 -3.07 3.02
C LEU A 281 4.49 -2.15 3.01
N ILE A 282 3.69 -2.26 4.05
CA ILE A 282 2.47 -1.49 4.28
C ILE A 282 2.61 -0.66 5.56
N THR A 283 1.76 0.33 5.72
CA THR A 283 1.75 1.08 6.97
C THR A 283 0.85 0.45 8.02
N ASP A 284 -0.32 -0.01 7.67
CA ASP A 284 -1.40 -0.29 8.62
C ASP A 284 -1.57 0.89 9.60
N ALA A 285 -1.36 2.10 9.07
CA ALA A 285 -1.36 3.32 9.86
C ALA A 285 -2.77 3.72 10.25
N MET A 286 -2.93 4.08 11.51
CA MET A 286 -4.20 4.59 12.02
C MET A 286 -4.16 6.12 12.16
N ALA A 287 -5.23 6.72 12.68
CA ALA A 287 -5.37 8.17 12.80
C ALA A 287 -4.17 8.89 13.45
N ALA A 288 -3.40 8.22 14.32
CA ALA A 288 -2.26 8.83 14.99
C ALA A 288 -1.02 9.04 14.10
N ALA A 289 -0.96 8.44 12.91
CA ALA A 289 0.18 8.65 12.01
C ALA A 289 0.36 10.14 11.67
N GLY A 290 1.58 10.66 11.88
CA GLY A 290 1.87 12.08 11.71
C GLY A 290 1.28 13.01 12.79
N SER A 291 0.85 12.46 13.92
CA SER A 291 0.30 13.18 15.05
C SER A 291 1.08 12.87 16.34
N ASP A 292 0.85 13.68 17.40
CA ASP A 292 1.48 13.47 18.70
C ASP A 292 0.90 12.24 19.43
N ASP A 293 1.60 11.76 20.45
CA ASP A 293 1.07 10.77 21.40
C ASP A 293 -0.25 11.25 22.01
N GLY A 294 -1.21 10.35 22.21
CA GLY A 294 -2.53 10.72 22.69
C GLY A 294 -3.55 9.60 22.60
N ILE A 295 -4.82 9.97 22.70
CA ILE A 295 -5.95 9.05 22.58
C ILE A 295 -6.63 9.29 21.24
N TYR A 296 -6.82 8.22 20.49
CA TYR A 296 -7.40 8.20 19.15
C TYR A 296 -8.52 7.16 19.06
N GLN A 297 -9.20 7.13 17.92
CA GLN A 297 -10.20 6.10 17.60
C GLN A 297 -9.71 5.22 16.45
N LEU A 298 -10.05 3.94 16.50
CA LEU A 298 -9.93 3.00 15.40
C LEU A 298 -11.27 2.24 15.29
N GLY A 299 -12.10 2.61 14.32
CA GLY A 299 -13.49 2.19 14.30
C GLY A 299 -14.22 2.62 15.59
N SER A 300 -14.85 1.66 16.28
CA SER A 300 -15.55 1.88 17.57
C SER A 300 -14.62 1.88 18.79
N LEU A 301 -13.35 1.48 18.62
CA LEU A 301 -12.41 1.22 19.71
C LEU A 301 -11.52 2.42 20.01
N SER A 302 -11.27 2.67 21.31
CA SER A 302 -10.31 3.68 21.76
C SER A 302 -8.88 3.14 21.77
N VAL A 303 -7.95 3.92 21.25
CA VAL A 303 -6.53 3.60 21.12
C VAL A 303 -5.69 4.65 21.85
N THR A 304 -4.78 4.20 22.70
CA THR A 304 -3.78 5.07 23.35
C THR A 304 -2.45 4.90 22.63
N VAL A 305 -1.86 6.03 22.20
CA VAL A 305 -0.53 6.08 21.60
C VAL A 305 0.46 6.60 22.64
N THR A 306 1.53 5.85 22.86
CA THR A 306 2.64 6.22 23.75
C THR A 306 3.95 5.83 23.08
N ASP A 307 4.90 6.76 23.03
CA ASP A 307 6.19 6.59 22.35
C ASP A 307 6.02 6.10 20.89
N GLY A 308 4.98 6.60 20.22
CA GLY A 308 4.63 6.22 18.84
C GLY A 308 4.01 4.83 18.68
N VAL A 309 3.74 4.10 19.77
CA VAL A 309 3.11 2.76 19.72
C VAL A 309 1.63 2.85 20.07
N ALA A 310 0.79 2.43 19.12
CA ALA A 310 -0.66 2.43 19.27
C ALA A 310 -1.15 1.11 19.91
N ARG A 311 -1.94 1.21 20.98
CA ARG A 311 -2.54 0.05 21.68
C ARG A 311 -3.98 0.33 22.06
N LEU A 312 -4.80 -0.71 22.05
CA LEU A 312 -6.16 -0.59 22.60
C LEU A 312 -6.11 -0.07 24.03
N THR A 313 -6.91 0.96 24.32
CA THR A 313 -7.01 1.55 25.66
C THR A 313 -7.53 0.53 26.68
N ASP A 314 -8.52 -0.27 26.28
CA ASP A 314 -9.03 -1.39 27.07
C ASP A 314 -8.35 -2.68 26.59
N GLY A 315 -7.18 -2.98 27.15
CA GLY A 315 -6.39 -4.15 26.79
C GLY A 315 -4.91 -3.81 26.56
N ASN A 316 -4.21 -4.61 25.80
CA ASN A 316 -2.80 -4.37 25.46
C ASN A 316 -2.46 -4.78 24.02
N SER A 317 -3.47 -5.09 23.20
CA SER A 317 -3.27 -5.41 21.79
C SER A 317 -2.75 -4.18 21.04
N ILE A 318 -1.78 -4.39 20.16
CA ILE A 318 -1.36 -3.37 19.21
C ILE A 318 -2.55 -3.08 18.29
N ALA A 319 -2.74 -1.83 17.90
CA ALA A 319 -3.94 -1.35 17.22
C ALA A 319 -3.56 -0.46 16.03
N GLY A 320 -3.21 -1.08 14.91
CA GLY A 320 -2.61 -0.41 13.78
C GLY A 320 -1.25 0.20 14.12
N SER A 321 -0.71 1.03 13.27
CA SER A 321 0.58 1.68 13.45
C SER A 321 0.51 3.20 13.36
N THR A 322 1.65 3.85 13.62
CA THR A 322 1.90 5.27 13.31
C THR A 322 2.92 5.42 12.18
N LEU A 323 3.20 4.33 11.46
CA LEU A 323 4.24 4.22 10.45
C LEU A 323 3.93 5.07 9.22
N THR A 324 4.98 5.61 8.60
CA THR A 324 4.95 6.14 7.24
C THR A 324 5.87 5.30 6.33
N LEU A 325 5.61 5.27 5.01
CA LEU A 325 6.37 4.38 4.11
C LEU A 325 7.85 4.78 3.97
N ASP A 326 8.20 6.04 4.14
CA ASP A 326 9.61 6.47 4.19
C ASP A 326 10.32 5.99 5.46
N ASP A 327 9.61 5.90 6.60
CA ASP A 327 10.17 5.29 7.80
C ASP A 327 10.30 3.76 7.64
N ALA A 328 9.31 3.11 7.00
CA ALA A 328 9.40 1.70 6.63
C ALA A 328 10.62 1.43 5.73
N LEU A 329 10.92 2.32 4.76
CA LEU A 329 12.11 2.25 3.92
C LEU A 329 13.39 2.34 4.74
N ARG A 330 13.51 3.37 5.58
CA ARG A 330 14.69 3.56 6.44
C ARG A 330 14.96 2.34 7.32
N ARG A 331 13.92 1.82 7.97
CA ARG A 331 14.02 0.60 8.80
C ARG A 331 14.39 -0.63 7.98
N ALA A 332 13.85 -0.79 6.77
CA ALA A 332 14.19 -1.89 5.88
C ALA A 332 15.68 -1.92 5.54
N VAL A 333 16.27 -0.75 5.27
CA VAL A 333 17.69 -0.64 4.93
C VAL A 333 18.58 -0.69 6.20
N HIS A 334 18.25 0.06 7.25
CA HIS A 334 19.15 0.23 8.39
C HIS A 334 18.97 -0.81 9.48
N ASP A 335 17.73 -1.20 9.80
CA ASP A 335 17.44 -2.12 10.92
C ASP A 335 17.40 -3.58 10.45
N VAL A 336 16.80 -3.83 9.27
CA VAL A 336 16.70 -5.16 8.66
C VAL A 336 17.94 -5.51 7.85
N GLY A 337 18.63 -4.50 7.27
CA GLY A 337 19.84 -4.67 6.45
C GLY A 337 19.56 -5.16 5.02
N LEU A 338 18.42 -4.74 4.45
CA LEU A 338 18.08 -5.05 3.06
C LEU A 338 18.85 -4.15 2.08
N ASP A 339 19.10 -4.66 0.89
CA ASP A 339 19.54 -3.83 -0.22
C ASP A 339 18.48 -2.78 -0.56
N LEU A 340 18.93 -1.55 -0.89
CA LEU A 340 18.03 -0.44 -1.20
C LEU A 340 17.06 -0.78 -2.35
N ALA A 341 17.50 -1.51 -3.36
CA ALA A 341 16.67 -1.91 -4.49
C ALA A 341 15.52 -2.83 -4.06
N ASP A 342 15.77 -3.78 -3.16
CA ASP A 342 14.76 -4.69 -2.62
C ASP A 342 13.76 -3.93 -1.73
N ALA A 343 14.26 -3.03 -0.87
CA ALA A 343 13.43 -2.20 -0.01
C ALA A 343 12.50 -1.27 -0.82
N VAL A 344 13.02 -0.60 -1.85
CA VAL A 344 12.21 0.24 -2.77
C VAL A 344 11.22 -0.61 -3.55
N THR A 345 11.61 -1.80 -4.02
CA THR A 345 10.71 -2.72 -4.73
C THR A 345 9.51 -3.12 -3.87
N ALA A 346 9.73 -3.36 -2.57
CA ALA A 346 8.68 -3.70 -1.62
C ALA A 346 7.70 -2.55 -1.32
N LEU A 347 8.07 -1.31 -1.63
CA LEU A 347 7.24 -0.11 -1.47
C LEU A 347 6.60 0.37 -2.79
N THR A 348 6.97 -0.21 -3.92
CA THR A 348 6.60 0.32 -5.24
C THR A 348 6.11 -0.78 -6.18
N THR A 349 7.01 -1.55 -6.79
CA THR A 349 6.67 -2.56 -7.80
C THR A 349 5.86 -3.72 -7.20
N THR A 350 6.19 -4.18 -6.00
CA THR A 350 5.46 -5.30 -5.37
C THR A 350 4.03 -4.94 -5.03
N PRO A 351 3.72 -3.84 -4.30
CA PRO A 351 2.33 -3.44 -4.04
C PRO A 351 1.57 -3.11 -5.33
N ALA A 352 2.20 -2.47 -6.33
CA ALA A 352 1.56 -2.25 -7.64
C ALA A 352 1.10 -3.56 -8.28
N ARG A 353 1.97 -4.58 -8.29
CA ARG A 353 1.65 -5.90 -8.81
C ARG A 353 0.55 -6.59 -7.98
N ALA A 354 0.63 -6.52 -6.66
CA ALA A 354 -0.35 -7.14 -5.77
C ALA A 354 -1.78 -6.66 -6.02
N ILE A 355 -1.94 -5.39 -6.43
CA ILE A 355 -3.25 -4.80 -6.73
C ILE A 355 -3.57 -4.75 -8.24
N GLY A 356 -2.84 -5.50 -9.09
CA GLY A 356 -3.10 -5.59 -10.52
C GLY A 356 -2.76 -4.33 -11.33
N ARG A 357 -1.81 -3.51 -10.86
CA ARG A 357 -1.39 -2.24 -11.48
C ARG A 357 0.11 -2.24 -11.87
N ALA A 358 0.67 -3.42 -12.17
CA ALA A 358 2.08 -3.57 -12.52
C ALA A 358 2.48 -2.92 -13.85
N ASP A 359 1.51 -2.66 -14.74
CA ASP A 359 1.75 -2.15 -16.09
C ASP A 359 1.82 -0.61 -16.15
N ASP A 360 1.40 0.07 -15.07
CA ASP A 360 1.29 1.54 -15.06
C ASP A 360 1.77 2.21 -13.75
N LEU A 361 1.98 1.46 -12.67
CA LEU A 361 2.43 1.96 -11.37
C LEU A 361 3.70 1.27 -10.86
N GLY A 362 4.40 1.91 -9.92
CA GLY A 362 5.50 1.32 -9.15
C GLY A 362 6.85 1.32 -9.86
N GLN A 363 6.97 1.98 -11.02
CA GLN A 363 8.23 2.14 -11.73
C GLN A 363 8.34 3.52 -12.38
N LEU A 364 9.58 4.01 -12.51
CA LEU A 364 9.90 5.15 -13.35
C LEU A 364 10.37 4.65 -14.71
N SER A 365 9.42 4.30 -15.57
CA SER A 365 9.63 3.83 -16.94
C SER A 365 8.69 4.54 -17.89
N PRO A 366 9.05 4.77 -19.17
CA PRO A 366 8.17 5.45 -20.11
C PRO A 366 6.77 4.81 -20.18
N GLY A 367 5.73 5.65 -20.05
CA GLY A 367 4.32 5.24 -20.02
C GLY A 367 3.76 4.99 -18.62
N PHE A 368 4.59 4.82 -17.60
CA PHE A 368 4.15 4.69 -16.20
C PHE A 368 3.72 6.04 -15.62
N ALA A 369 2.98 6.01 -14.53
CA ALA A 369 2.58 7.21 -13.81
C ALA A 369 3.80 8.05 -13.38
N ALA A 370 3.70 9.36 -13.51
CA ALA A 370 4.70 10.31 -13.08
C ALA A 370 4.65 10.51 -11.55
N ASP A 371 4.87 9.42 -10.83
CA ASP A 371 4.93 9.35 -9.38
C ASP A 371 6.38 9.14 -8.95
N ALA A 372 6.94 10.10 -8.22
CA ALA A 372 8.35 10.04 -7.83
C ALA A 372 8.60 10.60 -6.45
N VAL A 373 9.60 10.04 -5.78
CA VAL A 373 10.14 10.55 -4.52
C VAL A 373 11.64 10.81 -4.68
N LEU A 374 12.06 12.00 -4.33
CA LEU A 374 13.46 12.36 -4.20
C LEU A 374 13.86 12.27 -2.74
N LEU A 375 14.87 11.47 -2.44
CA LEU A 375 15.38 11.20 -1.11
C LEU A 375 16.80 11.75 -0.95
N ASP A 376 17.16 12.16 0.26
CA ASP A 376 18.56 12.41 0.62
C ASP A 376 19.31 11.09 0.90
N ASN A 377 20.59 11.20 1.28
CA ASN A 377 21.42 10.01 1.59
C ASN A 377 21.02 9.30 2.90
N ASP A 378 20.25 9.95 3.76
CA ASP A 378 19.67 9.35 4.96
C ASP A 378 18.27 8.76 4.71
N LEU A 379 17.87 8.65 3.42
CA LEU A 379 16.57 8.17 2.94
C LEU A 379 15.39 9.02 3.46
N ARG A 380 15.60 10.32 3.69
CA ARG A 380 14.55 11.26 4.07
C ARG A 380 13.94 11.89 2.81
N VAL A 381 12.65 12.10 2.83
CA VAL A 381 11.93 12.71 1.71
C VAL A 381 12.34 14.17 1.55
N VAL A 382 12.82 14.53 0.36
CA VAL A 382 13.17 15.90 -0.05
C VAL A 382 12.05 16.50 -0.90
N SER A 383 11.51 15.73 -1.84
CA SER A 383 10.41 16.16 -2.70
C SER A 383 9.60 14.96 -3.20
N VAL A 384 8.33 15.20 -3.45
CA VAL A 384 7.38 14.19 -3.93
C VAL A 384 6.60 14.74 -5.12
N TRP A 385 6.39 13.92 -6.13
CA TRP A 385 5.49 14.17 -7.25
C TRP A 385 4.46 13.03 -7.33
N ALA A 386 3.20 13.37 -7.36
CA ALA A 386 2.08 12.45 -7.54
C ALA A 386 1.30 12.85 -8.79
N ALA A 387 1.08 11.91 -9.70
CA ALA A 387 0.45 12.16 -11.00
C ALA A 387 1.09 13.37 -11.77
N GLY A 388 2.42 13.50 -11.69
CA GLY A 388 3.18 14.56 -12.32
C GLY A 388 3.18 15.92 -11.60
N MET A 389 2.41 16.04 -10.52
CA MET A 389 2.27 17.30 -9.78
C MET A 389 3.09 17.25 -8.48
N PRO A 390 3.79 18.35 -8.13
CA PRO A 390 4.50 18.43 -6.87
C PRO A 390 3.52 18.37 -5.69
N VAL A 391 3.81 17.52 -4.73
CA VAL A 391 3.10 17.48 -3.44
C VAL A 391 3.64 18.63 -2.58
N ARG A 392 2.75 19.48 -2.11
CA ARG A 392 3.10 20.53 -1.14
C ARG A 392 3.31 19.88 0.24
N GLN A 393 4.47 20.11 0.81
CA GLN A 393 4.77 19.75 2.20
C GLN A 393 4.14 20.74 3.16
#